data_2fe975d8b6ad46f40af5426d728f0cf2
#
_entry.id   2fe975d8b6ad46f40af5426d728f0cf2
#
_cell.length_a   1.000
_cell.length_b   1.000
_cell.length_c   1.000
_cell.angle_alpha   90.00
_cell.angle_beta   90.00
_cell.angle_gamma   90.00
#
_symmetry.space_group_name_H-M   'P 1'
#
loop_
_entity.id
_entity.type
_entity.pdbx_description
1 polymer ?
#
loop_
_entity_poly.entity_id
_entity_poly.type
_entity_poly.pdbx_seq_one_letter_code
_entity_poly.pdbx_strand_id
1 'polypeptide(L)'
;MTFFKPYLIIVKSFLYFLFDSIALLKPSDPQKPPLEVTLLIRQDAIGDFVMWLDTAKEYCKLYPPEKYRIVLVGNELWFDLAKELPFWDEVFPVEVKQFKTFSRYRWNLLRKVRNLGAQIAIQPTFSREFYHGDALIRASGAVRKVSSAGDMSNRNRLKTFLANRWHTELIPVSSEPLTELERNAEFFSGLSHSPHL
;
A
#
# COMPACT_ATOMS: atom_id res chain seq x y z
N MET A 1 -30.60 -15.63 13.10
CA MET A 1 -29.49 -16.05 12.21
C MET A 1 -28.37 -15.00 12.03
N THR A 2 -28.12 -14.10 12.97
CA THR A 2 -27.20 -12.95 12.82
C THR A 2 -25.90 -13.04 13.63
N PHE A 3 -25.75 -14.01 14.51
CA PHE A 3 -24.57 -14.16 15.39
C PHE A 3 -23.33 -14.78 14.71
N PHE A 4 -23.47 -15.42 13.55
CA PHE A 4 -22.36 -16.08 12.85
C PHE A 4 -21.45 -15.16 12.02
N LYS A 5 -21.95 -13.97 11.63
CA LYS A 5 -21.19 -13.06 10.75
C LYS A 5 -19.87 -12.51 11.37
N PRO A 6 -19.85 -12.03 12.63
CA PRO A 6 -18.61 -11.49 13.20
C PRO A 6 -17.53 -12.57 13.40
N TYR A 7 -17.92 -13.78 13.79
CA TYR A 7 -16.99 -14.90 13.98
C TYR A 7 -16.30 -15.30 12.64
N LEU A 8 -17.07 -15.40 11.57
CA LEU A 8 -16.54 -15.68 10.23
C LEU A 8 -15.52 -14.62 9.76
N ILE A 9 -15.74 -13.35 10.06
CA ILE A 9 -14.82 -12.26 9.73
C ILE A 9 -13.49 -12.42 10.50
N ILE A 10 -13.57 -12.77 11.79
CA ILE A 10 -12.38 -12.98 12.63
C ILE A 10 -11.57 -14.17 12.10
N VAL A 11 -12.22 -15.30 11.88
CA VAL A 11 -11.58 -16.51 11.35
C VAL A 11 -10.94 -16.24 9.98
N LYS A 12 -11.67 -15.60 9.07
CA LYS A 12 -11.13 -15.23 7.77
C LYS A 12 -9.91 -14.33 7.91
N SER A 13 -9.97 -13.30 8.74
CA SER A 13 -8.85 -12.37 8.95
C SER A 13 -7.62 -13.09 9.52
N PHE A 14 -7.83 -14.03 10.45
CA PHE A 14 -6.76 -14.85 11.02
C PHE A 14 -6.13 -15.77 9.97
N LEU A 15 -6.94 -16.43 9.13
CA LEU A 15 -6.44 -17.29 8.07
C LEU A 15 -5.60 -16.50 7.04
N TYR A 16 -6.05 -15.31 6.65
CA TYR A 16 -5.24 -14.43 5.80
C TYR A 16 -3.93 -14.02 6.46
N PHE A 17 -4.01 -13.64 7.74
CA PHE A 17 -2.81 -13.28 8.50
C PHE A 17 -1.80 -14.44 8.54
N LEU A 18 -2.27 -15.66 8.79
CA LEU A 18 -1.43 -16.85 8.84
C LEU A 18 -0.83 -17.18 7.47
N PHE A 19 -1.67 -17.22 6.43
CA PHE A 19 -1.24 -17.47 5.06
C PHE A 19 -0.17 -16.48 4.60
N ASP A 20 -0.40 -15.19 4.80
CA ASP A 20 0.54 -14.14 4.45
C ASP A 20 1.82 -14.24 5.30
N SER A 21 1.71 -14.60 6.58
CA SER A 21 2.88 -14.82 7.45
C SER A 21 3.76 -15.94 6.93
N ILE A 22 3.18 -17.05 6.53
CA ILE A 22 3.93 -18.20 5.97
C ILE A 22 4.59 -17.80 4.65
N ALA A 23 3.89 -17.04 3.79
CA ALA A 23 4.48 -16.54 2.55
C ALA A 23 5.72 -15.66 2.78
N LEU A 24 5.76 -14.97 3.92
CA LEU A 24 6.81 -14.03 4.28
C LEU A 24 7.91 -14.61 5.18
N LEU A 25 7.79 -15.89 5.61
CA LEU A 25 8.77 -16.57 6.47
C LEU A 25 10.12 -16.84 5.79
N LYS A 26 10.14 -17.05 4.47
CA LYS A 26 11.42 -17.23 3.78
C LYS A 26 12.13 -15.88 3.73
N PRO A 27 13.39 -15.80 4.20
CA PRO A 27 14.16 -14.58 4.02
C PRO A 27 14.16 -14.21 2.54
N SER A 28 13.81 -12.98 2.24
CA SER A 28 14.26 -12.37 1.02
C SER A 28 15.79 -12.30 1.14
N ASP A 29 16.48 -12.71 0.12
CA ASP A 29 17.87 -12.29 -0.10
C ASP A 29 17.79 -11.06 -1.03
N PRO A 30 17.50 -9.89 -0.49
CA PRO A 30 17.45 -8.70 -1.30
C PRO A 30 18.91 -8.41 -1.62
N GLN A 31 19.29 -8.64 -2.88
CA GLN A 31 20.48 -7.96 -3.39
C GLN A 31 20.26 -6.48 -3.07
N LYS A 32 21.11 -5.93 -2.20
CA LYS A 32 20.97 -4.53 -1.80
C LYS A 32 21.06 -3.69 -3.06
N PRO A 33 19.94 -3.08 -3.50
CA PRO A 33 19.94 -2.31 -4.74
C PRO A 33 20.87 -1.10 -4.55
N PRO A 34 21.49 -0.61 -5.62
CA PRO A 34 22.38 0.55 -5.55
C PRO A 34 21.63 1.81 -5.07
N LEU A 35 20.33 1.90 -5.32
CA LEU A 35 19.45 2.97 -4.89
C LEU A 35 18.48 2.47 -3.82
N GLU A 36 18.06 3.35 -2.93
CA GLU A 36 17.02 3.06 -1.95
C GLU A 36 15.66 2.90 -2.65
N VAL A 37 14.96 1.79 -2.41
CA VAL A 37 13.67 1.53 -3.04
C VAL A 37 12.55 2.16 -2.22
N THR A 38 11.83 3.08 -2.85
CA THR A 38 10.56 3.64 -2.36
C THR A 38 9.40 2.96 -3.07
N LEU A 39 8.58 2.24 -2.32
CA LEU A 39 7.43 1.51 -2.81
C LEU A 39 6.17 2.36 -2.62
N LEU A 40 5.50 2.71 -3.71
CA LEU A 40 4.18 3.32 -3.71
C LEU A 40 3.12 2.23 -3.92
N ILE A 41 2.12 2.17 -3.06
CA ILE A 41 1.05 1.17 -3.11
C ILE A 41 -0.28 1.88 -3.31
N ARG A 42 -0.88 1.70 -4.50
CA ARG A 42 -2.20 2.23 -4.81
C ARG A 42 -3.00 1.22 -5.64
N GLN A 43 -4.19 0.86 -5.18
CA GLN A 43 -4.98 -0.21 -5.79
C GLN A 43 -6.41 0.23 -6.11
N ASP A 44 -6.65 1.53 -6.10
CA ASP A 44 -7.96 2.13 -6.30
C ASP A 44 -8.43 2.00 -7.75
N ALA A 45 -9.66 2.42 -8.03
CA ALA A 45 -10.22 2.48 -9.35
C ALA A 45 -9.49 3.51 -10.24
N ILE A 46 -9.71 3.45 -11.56
CA ILE A 46 -9.05 4.34 -12.51
C ILE A 46 -9.35 5.82 -12.27
N GLY A 47 -10.57 6.15 -11.82
CA GLY A 47 -10.93 7.54 -11.49
C GLY A 47 -10.07 8.10 -10.35
N ASP A 48 -9.91 7.33 -9.27
CA ASP A 48 -9.09 7.71 -8.12
C ASP A 48 -7.59 7.80 -8.49
N PHE A 49 -7.15 6.91 -9.39
CA PHE A 49 -5.79 6.97 -9.93
C PHE A 49 -5.54 8.26 -10.70
N VAL A 50 -6.46 8.65 -11.59
CA VAL A 50 -6.33 9.88 -12.39
C VAL A 50 -6.32 11.11 -11.48
N MET A 51 -7.21 11.17 -10.47
CA MET A 51 -7.23 12.26 -9.49
C MET A 51 -5.97 12.31 -8.60
N TRP A 52 -5.24 11.22 -8.50
CA TRP A 52 -3.99 11.18 -7.74
C TRP A 52 -2.79 11.70 -8.54
N LEU A 53 -2.82 11.71 -9.88
CA LEU A 53 -1.66 12.00 -10.72
C LEU A 53 -1.03 13.37 -10.44
N ASP A 54 -1.83 14.38 -10.08
CA ASP A 54 -1.31 15.70 -9.72
C ASP A 54 -0.42 15.65 -8.46
N THR A 55 -0.75 14.77 -7.52
CA THR A 55 0.07 14.54 -6.34
C THR A 55 1.18 13.53 -6.61
N ALA A 56 0.92 12.54 -7.47
CA ALA A 56 1.88 11.48 -7.79
C ALA A 56 3.21 12.01 -8.33
N LYS A 57 3.17 13.03 -9.18
CA LYS A 57 4.38 13.69 -9.73
C LYS A 57 5.28 14.33 -8.66
N GLU A 58 4.71 14.70 -7.51
CA GLU A 58 5.47 15.35 -6.43
C GLU A 58 6.35 14.37 -5.65
N TYR A 59 6.06 13.05 -5.72
CA TYR A 59 6.90 12.03 -5.07
C TYR A 59 8.32 11.99 -5.64
N CYS A 60 8.51 12.31 -6.94
CA CYS A 60 9.84 12.40 -7.55
C CYS A 60 10.70 13.51 -6.93
N LYS A 61 10.06 14.59 -6.43
CA LYS A 61 10.79 15.66 -5.74
C LYS A 61 11.18 15.26 -4.32
N LEU A 62 10.31 14.47 -3.66
CA LEU A 62 10.54 13.99 -2.31
C LEU A 62 11.56 12.83 -2.29
N TYR A 63 11.55 12.02 -3.34
CA TYR A 63 12.44 10.87 -3.54
C TYR A 63 13.19 11.01 -4.87
N PRO A 64 14.24 11.86 -4.92
CA PRO A 64 14.96 12.17 -6.15
C PRO A 64 15.67 10.92 -6.72
N PRO A 65 15.73 10.79 -8.07
CA PRO A 65 16.18 9.59 -8.76
C PRO A 65 17.67 9.27 -8.55
N GLU A 66 18.47 10.24 -8.11
CA GLU A 66 19.90 10.03 -7.80
C GLU A 66 20.08 9.12 -6.56
N LYS A 67 19.09 9.10 -5.67
CA LYS A 67 19.14 8.34 -4.42
C LYS A 67 18.09 7.24 -4.35
N TYR A 68 16.94 7.46 -4.93
CA TYR A 68 15.77 6.59 -4.80
C TYR A 68 15.35 5.99 -6.13
N ARG A 69 14.86 4.76 -6.07
CA ARG A 69 14.12 4.09 -7.13
C ARG A 69 12.66 3.98 -6.68
N ILE A 70 11.76 4.62 -7.41
CA ILE A 70 10.34 4.59 -7.12
C ILE A 70 9.68 3.42 -7.85
N VAL A 71 9.04 2.53 -7.10
CA VAL A 71 8.31 1.38 -7.63
C VAL A 71 6.83 1.51 -7.27
N LEU A 72 5.95 1.53 -8.28
CA LEU A 72 4.51 1.56 -8.08
C LEU A 72 3.92 0.15 -8.12
N VAL A 73 3.19 -0.25 -7.07
CA VAL A 73 2.36 -1.46 -7.03
C VAL A 73 0.91 -1.04 -7.11
N GLY A 74 0.32 -1.23 -8.28
CA GLY A 74 -0.96 -0.64 -8.64
C GLY A 74 -1.96 -1.61 -9.25
N ASN A 75 -3.22 -1.16 -9.38
CA ASN A 75 -4.28 -1.95 -9.99
C ASN A 75 -4.00 -2.16 -11.48
N GLU A 76 -4.15 -3.38 -11.97
CA GLU A 76 -3.95 -3.74 -13.38
C GLU A 76 -4.82 -2.93 -14.35
N LEU A 77 -5.98 -2.45 -13.90
CA LEU A 77 -6.93 -1.70 -14.74
C LEU A 77 -6.34 -0.44 -15.36
N TRP A 78 -5.34 0.15 -14.75
CA TRP A 78 -4.69 1.37 -15.24
C TRP A 78 -3.17 1.20 -15.42
N PHE A 79 -2.70 -0.05 -15.43
CA PHE A 79 -1.27 -0.37 -15.57
C PHE A 79 -0.64 0.25 -16.83
N ASP A 80 -1.30 0.11 -17.99
CA ASP A 80 -0.77 0.64 -19.24
C ASP A 80 -0.66 2.16 -19.22
N LEU A 81 -1.63 2.85 -18.61
CA LEU A 81 -1.54 4.30 -18.40
C LEU A 81 -0.39 4.65 -17.46
N ALA A 82 -0.28 3.95 -16.33
CA ALA A 82 0.76 4.23 -15.34
C ALA A 82 2.16 4.05 -15.94
N LYS A 83 2.36 3.05 -16.77
CA LYS A 83 3.64 2.70 -17.38
C LYS A 83 4.21 3.80 -18.30
N GLU A 84 3.35 4.61 -18.88
CA GLU A 84 3.74 5.72 -19.76
C GLU A 84 4.09 7.01 -18.99
N LEU A 85 3.92 7.03 -17.67
CA LEU A 85 4.17 8.22 -16.86
C LEU A 85 5.58 8.22 -16.28
N PRO A 86 6.27 9.37 -16.29
CA PRO A 86 7.66 9.50 -15.84
C PRO A 86 7.78 9.68 -14.30
N PHE A 87 6.84 9.15 -13.50
CA PHE A 87 6.79 9.38 -12.05
C PHE A 87 7.40 8.25 -11.22
N TRP A 88 7.71 7.13 -11.86
CA TRP A 88 8.26 5.93 -11.23
C TRP A 88 9.14 5.16 -12.21
N ASP A 89 10.07 4.41 -11.67
CA ASP A 89 11.02 3.61 -12.45
C ASP A 89 10.44 2.26 -12.88
N GLU A 90 9.46 1.77 -12.13
CA GLU A 90 8.82 0.48 -12.39
C GLU A 90 7.37 0.45 -11.91
N VAL A 91 6.51 -0.27 -12.63
CA VAL A 91 5.12 -0.51 -12.25
C VAL A 91 4.86 -2.01 -12.17
N PHE A 92 4.31 -2.46 -11.03
CA PHE A 92 3.82 -3.83 -10.85
C PHE A 92 2.30 -3.87 -10.84
N PRO A 93 1.67 -4.49 -11.84
CA PRO A 93 0.22 -4.64 -11.85
C PRO A 93 -0.25 -5.65 -10.81
N VAL A 94 -1.36 -5.34 -10.16
CA VAL A 94 -2.07 -6.21 -9.25
C VAL A 94 -3.44 -6.55 -9.80
N GLU A 95 -3.67 -7.81 -10.09
CA GLU A 95 -5.00 -8.33 -10.38
C GLU A 95 -5.78 -8.47 -9.07
N VAL A 96 -6.53 -7.42 -8.73
CA VAL A 96 -7.17 -7.26 -7.42
C VAL A 96 -8.09 -8.44 -7.09
N LYS A 97 -8.80 -9.00 -8.08
CA LYS A 97 -9.71 -10.14 -7.87
C LYS A 97 -8.97 -11.39 -7.40
N GLN A 98 -7.84 -11.73 -8.03
CA GLN A 98 -7.02 -12.87 -7.64
C GLN A 98 -6.29 -12.60 -6.30
N PHE A 99 -5.87 -11.36 -6.08
CA PHE A 99 -5.20 -10.99 -4.83
C PHE A 99 -6.13 -11.07 -3.61
N LYS A 100 -7.44 -10.93 -3.80
CA LYS A 100 -8.49 -11.11 -2.75
C LYS A 100 -8.66 -12.55 -2.29
N THR A 101 -8.01 -13.53 -2.90
CA THR A 101 -8.20 -14.96 -2.61
C THR A 101 -6.97 -15.58 -1.99
N PHE A 102 -7.14 -16.74 -1.31
CA PHE A 102 -6.04 -17.61 -0.90
C PHE A 102 -5.51 -18.33 -2.14
N SER A 103 -4.62 -17.69 -2.88
CA SER A 103 -4.17 -18.17 -4.18
C SER A 103 -2.65 -18.16 -4.27
N ARG A 104 -2.14 -18.96 -5.21
CA ARG A 104 -0.71 -18.92 -5.58
C ARG A 104 -0.32 -17.52 -6.08
N TYR A 105 -1.26 -16.81 -6.73
CA TYR A 105 -1.05 -15.44 -7.17
C TYR A 105 -0.75 -14.51 -5.97
N ARG A 106 -1.62 -14.53 -4.93
CA ARG A 106 -1.39 -13.75 -3.70
C ARG A 106 -0.05 -14.07 -3.07
N TRP A 107 0.26 -15.35 -2.92
CA TRP A 107 1.53 -15.81 -2.38
C TRP A 107 2.73 -15.26 -3.13
N ASN A 108 2.72 -15.40 -4.46
CA ASN A 108 3.80 -14.94 -5.32
C ASN A 108 3.95 -13.42 -5.29
N LEU A 109 2.84 -12.67 -5.30
CA LEU A 109 2.86 -11.21 -5.25
C LEU A 109 3.44 -10.70 -3.93
N LEU A 110 3.01 -11.25 -2.78
CA LEU A 110 3.55 -10.87 -1.47
C LEU A 110 5.06 -11.09 -1.40
N ARG A 111 5.54 -12.22 -1.92
CA ARG A 111 6.97 -12.52 -2.01
C ARG A 111 7.70 -11.60 -2.97
N LYS A 112 7.09 -11.29 -4.12
CA LYS A 112 7.67 -10.34 -5.08
C LYS A 112 7.85 -8.97 -4.42
N VAL A 113 6.84 -8.48 -3.73
CA VAL A 113 6.91 -7.21 -3.00
C VAL A 113 7.98 -7.25 -1.90
N ARG A 114 8.09 -8.36 -1.15
CA ARG A 114 9.15 -8.56 -0.15
C ARG A 114 10.55 -8.49 -0.77
N ASN A 115 10.72 -9.12 -1.92
CA ASN A 115 12.01 -9.21 -2.61
C ASN A 115 12.47 -7.90 -3.25
N LEU A 116 11.59 -6.88 -3.36
CA LEU A 116 12.00 -5.52 -3.78
C LEU A 116 12.98 -4.89 -2.80
N GLY A 117 13.00 -5.34 -1.54
CA GLY A 117 13.89 -4.79 -0.52
C GLY A 117 13.63 -3.32 -0.24
N ALA A 118 12.37 -2.89 -0.29
CA ALA A 118 12.00 -1.50 -0.08
C ALA A 118 12.43 -1.00 1.31
N GLN A 119 13.04 0.18 1.38
CA GLN A 119 13.35 0.89 2.61
C GLN A 119 12.15 1.70 3.08
N ILE A 120 11.40 2.23 2.12
CA ILE A 120 10.21 3.06 2.36
C ILE A 120 9.03 2.43 1.61
N ALA A 121 7.88 2.31 2.26
CA ALA A 121 6.63 1.88 1.64
C ALA A 121 5.50 2.85 2.02
N ILE A 122 4.80 3.34 1.01
CA ILE A 122 3.81 4.41 1.16
C ILE A 122 2.48 3.95 0.54
N GLN A 123 1.40 4.11 1.30
CA GLN A 123 0.03 3.85 0.85
C GLN A 123 -0.83 5.09 1.07
N PRO A 124 -1.02 5.93 0.05
CA PRO A 124 -1.76 7.19 0.18
C PRO A 124 -3.28 7.01 0.25
N THR A 125 -3.81 5.84 -0.07
CA THR A 125 -5.25 5.56 -0.12
C THR A 125 -5.95 5.91 1.19
N PHE A 126 -7.00 6.78 1.11
CA PHE A 126 -7.78 7.19 2.28
C PHE A 126 -8.61 6.02 2.84
N SER A 127 -9.43 5.37 2.04
CA SER A 127 -10.25 4.22 2.44
C SER A 127 -9.49 2.90 2.31
N ARG A 128 -8.50 2.68 3.19
CA ARG A 128 -7.59 1.53 3.13
C ARG A 128 -8.33 0.18 3.23
N GLU A 129 -7.80 -0.83 2.57
CA GLU A 129 -8.30 -2.20 2.62
C GLU A 129 -7.29 -3.18 3.25
N PHE A 130 -7.75 -3.91 4.28
CA PHE A 130 -6.93 -4.83 5.08
C PHE A 130 -6.28 -5.94 4.26
N TYR A 131 -7.04 -6.54 3.32
CA TYR A 131 -6.54 -7.66 2.52
C TYR A 131 -5.75 -7.26 1.27
N HIS A 132 -5.68 -5.95 0.99
CA HIS A 132 -5.01 -5.39 -0.19
C HIS A 132 -3.83 -4.51 0.20
N GLY A 133 -4.03 -3.21 0.23
CA GLY A 133 -2.97 -2.24 0.47
C GLY A 133 -2.26 -2.46 1.81
N ASP A 134 -3.01 -2.71 2.90
CA ASP A 134 -2.40 -2.98 4.21
C ASP A 134 -1.57 -4.29 4.21
N ALA A 135 -2.02 -5.32 3.47
CA ALA A 135 -1.24 -6.56 3.32
C ALA A 135 0.05 -6.35 2.51
N LEU A 136 0.03 -5.49 1.49
CA LEU A 136 1.23 -5.15 0.71
C LEU A 136 2.21 -4.29 1.51
N ILE A 137 1.72 -3.34 2.31
CA ILE A 137 2.54 -2.58 3.27
C ILE A 137 3.25 -3.55 4.23
N ARG A 138 2.53 -4.52 4.80
CA ARG A 138 3.12 -5.55 5.65
C ARG A 138 4.16 -6.37 4.88
N ALA A 139 3.83 -6.77 3.66
CA ALA A 139 4.69 -7.59 2.82
C ALA A 139 5.98 -6.89 2.41
N SER A 140 5.98 -5.57 2.23
CA SER A 140 7.16 -4.80 1.82
C SER A 140 8.38 -5.05 2.73
N GLY A 141 8.14 -5.25 4.03
CA GLY A 141 9.21 -5.34 5.02
C GLY A 141 10.01 -4.06 5.18
N ALA A 142 9.54 -2.96 4.60
CA ALA A 142 10.20 -1.68 4.68
C ALA A 142 10.43 -1.23 6.13
N VAL A 143 11.52 -0.51 6.35
CA VAL A 143 11.83 0.10 7.65
C VAL A 143 10.83 1.20 7.97
N ARG A 144 10.54 2.06 6.98
CA ARG A 144 9.52 3.10 7.08
C ARG A 144 8.28 2.70 6.27
N LYS A 145 7.14 2.60 6.94
CA LYS A 145 5.84 2.23 6.36
C LYS A 145 4.81 3.28 6.69
N VAL A 146 4.48 4.11 5.72
CA VAL A 146 3.62 5.28 5.87
C VAL A 146 2.29 5.06 5.18
N SER A 147 1.18 5.37 5.84
CA SER A 147 -0.14 5.33 5.23
C SER A 147 -1.03 6.44 5.76
N SER A 148 -2.12 6.73 5.05
CA SER A 148 -3.19 7.54 5.58
C SER A 148 -3.81 6.87 6.82
N ALA A 149 -4.12 7.60 7.86
CA ALA A 149 -4.94 7.09 8.96
C ALA A 149 -6.30 6.62 8.43
N GLY A 150 -6.82 7.34 7.44
CA GLY A 150 -7.99 6.97 6.67
C GLY A 150 -9.25 6.86 7.50
N ASP A 151 -10.25 6.23 6.90
CA ASP A 151 -11.54 5.95 7.53
C ASP A 151 -11.72 4.45 7.86
N MET A 152 -12.93 4.09 8.24
CA MET A 152 -13.31 2.69 8.55
C MET A 152 -14.27 2.09 7.53
N SER A 153 -14.50 2.71 6.36
CA SER A 153 -15.48 2.25 5.36
C SER A 153 -15.19 0.82 4.89
N ASN A 154 -13.92 0.48 4.69
CA ASN A 154 -13.49 -0.84 4.20
C ASN A 154 -12.95 -1.75 5.31
N ARG A 155 -12.94 -1.30 6.56
CA ARG A 155 -12.35 -2.02 7.71
C ARG A 155 -13.26 -1.94 8.92
N ASN A 156 -13.27 -2.97 9.74
CA ASN A 156 -13.84 -2.94 11.08
C ASN A 156 -12.74 -2.62 12.13
N ARG A 157 -13.15 -2.38 13.39
CA ARG A 157 -12.25 -2.04 14.49
C ARG A 157 -11.09 -3.02 14.68
N LEU A 158 -11.35 -4.33 14.55
CA LEU A 158 -10.31 -5.37 14.69
C LEU A 158 -9.28 -5.28 13.56
N LYS A 159 -9.74 -5.19 12.30
CA LYS A 159 -8.85 -5.05 11.14
C LYS A 159 -8.03 -3.77 11.22
N THR A 160 -8.66 -2.66 11.62
CA THR A 160 -7.98 -1.38 11.80
C THR A 160 -6.89 -1.48 12.87
N PHE A 161 -7.20 -2.08 14.03
CA PHE A 161 -6.23 -2.29 15.09
C PHE A 161 -5.04 -3.16 14.65
N LEU A 162 -5.29 -4.25 13.93
CA LEU A 162 -4.23 -5.13 13.42
C LEU A 162 -3.42 -4.44 12.32
N ALA A 163 -4.08 -3.82 11.34
CA ALA A 163 -3.41 -3.15 10.23
C ALA A 163 -2.52 -2.01 10.72
N ASN A 164 -3.00 -1.18 11.64
CA ASN A 164 -2.24 -0.03 12.12
C ASN A 164 -0.89 -0.42 12.77
N ARG A 165 -0.77 -1.65 13.27
CA ARG A 165 0.50 -2.18 13.80
C ARG A 165 1.54 -2.53 12.72
N TRP A 166 1.11 -2.61 11.47
CA TRP A 166 2.01 -2.88 10.35
C TRP A 166 2.66 -1.61 9.80
N HIS A 167 2.18 -0.45 10.23
CA HIS A 167 2.68 0.85 9.83
C HIS A 167 3.61 1.42 10.90
N THR A 168 4.62 2.14 10.48
CA THR A 168 5.49 2.90 11.38
C THR A 168 4.94 4.31 11.59
N GLU A 169 4.14 4.78 10.63
CA GLU A 169 3.61 6.13 10.62
C GLU A 169 2.21 6.14 9.96
N LEU A 170 1.28 6.84 10.57
CA LEU A 170 -0.04 7.10 10.02
C LEU A 170 -0.23 8.61 9.92
N ILE A 171 -0.36 9.10 8.68
CA ILE A 171 -0.65 10.53 8.43
C ILE A 171 -2.08 10.81 8.87
N PRO A 172 -2.27 11.76 9.80
CA PRO A 172 -3.59 12.17 10.24
C PRO A 172 -4.45 12.69 9.10
N VAL A 173 -5.76 12.55 9.23
CA VAL A 173 -6.72 13.01 8.24
C VAL A 173 -7.69 14.00 8.88
N SER A 174 -8.12 15.02 8.12
CA SER A 174 -9.17 15.94 8.53
C SER A 174 -10.51 15.20 8.69
N SER A 175 -11.33 15.67 9.60
CA SER A 175 -12.73 15.24 9.73
C SER A 175 -13.65 15.90 8.69
N GLU A 176 -13.16 16.90 7.96
CA GLU A 176 -13.92 17.59 6.93
C GLU A 176 -14.20 16.67 5.73
N PRO A 177 -15.35 16.86 5.06
CA PRO A 177 -15.67 16.13 3.84
C PRO A 177 -14.84 16.67 2.67
N LEU A 178 -13.67 16.08 2.45
CA LEU A 178 -12.77 16.44 1.37
C LEU A 178 -13.00 15.56 0.14
N THR A 179 -12.79 16.14 -1.03
CA THR A 179 -12.74 15.41 -2.31
C THR A 179 -11.50 14.50 -2.37
N GLU A 180 -11.45 13.57 -3.32
CA GLU A 180 -10.29 12.70 -3.50
C GLU A 180 -9.01 13.49 -3.83
N LEU A 181 -9.11 14.58 -4.61
CA LEU A 181 -7.99 15.49 -4.88
C LEU A 181 -7.44 16.13 -3.60
N GLU A 182 -8.34 16.64 -2.76
CA GLU A 182 -7.96 17.27 -1.49
C GLU A 182 -7.38 16.23 -0.51
N ARG A 183 -7.92 15.00 -0.47
CA ARG A 183 -7.37 13.90 0.34
C ARG A 183 -5.96 13.51 -0.10
N ASN A 184 -5.70 13.46 -1.39
CA ASN A 184 -4.39 13.18 -1.93
C ASN A 184 -3.38 14.29 -1.55
N ALA A 185 -3.78 15.55 -1.66
CA ALA A 185 -2.95 16.70 -1.27
C ALA A 185 -2.70 16.75 0.24
N GLU A 186 -3.73 16.49 1.06
CA GLU A 186 -3.63 16.39 2.53
C GLU A 186 -2.60 15.33 2.92
N PHE A 187 -2.72 14.12 2.36
CA PHE A 187 -1.77 13.04 2.65
C PHE A 187 -0.34 13.40 2.26
N PHE A 188 -0.14 13.95 1.05
CA PHE A 188 1.19 14.33 0.58
C PHE A 188 1.79 15.45 1.44
N SER A 189 1.00 16.45 1.82
CA SER A 189 1.43 17.52 2.73
C SER A 189 1.88 16.93 4.08
N GLY A 190 1.10 16.03 4.67
CA GLY A 190 1.47 15.35 5.90
C GLY A 190 2.75 14.53 5.77
N LEU A 191 2.92 13.82 4.64
CA LEU A 191 4.11 13.05 4.34
C LEU A 191 5.37 13.93 4.22
N SER A 192 5.28 15.06 3.51
CA SER A 192 6.40 15.96 3.24
C SER A 192 6.85 16.75 4.48
N HIS A 193 5.99 16.89 5.49
CA HIS A 193 6.32 17.53 6.77
C HIS A 193 6.66 16.53 7.88
N SER A 194 6.73 15.24 7.57
CA SER A 194 7.08 14.21 8.53
C SER A 194 8.53 14.35 8.99
N PRO A 195 8.82 14.27 10.32
CA PRO A 195 10.18 14.42 10.86
C PRO A 195 11.16 13.32 10.45
N HIS A 196 10.67 12.33 9.69
CA HIS A 196 11.47 11.19 9.22
C HIS A 196 11.86 11.29 7.73
N LEU A 197 11.75 12.47 7.13
CA LEU A 197 12.25 12.77 5.78
C LEU A 197 13.67 13.28 5.81
#